data_3d08159d40a9a09cd83aed5423e72489
#
_entry.id   3d08159d40a9a09cd83aed5423e72489
#
_cell.length_a   1.000
_cell.length_b   1.000
_cell.length_c   1.000
_cell.angle_alpha   90.00
_cell.angle_beta   90.00
_cell.angle_gamma   90.00
#
_symmetry.space_group_name_H-M   'P 1'
#
loop_
_entity.id
_entity.type
_entity.pdbx_description
1 polymer ?
#
loop_
_entity_poly.entity_id
_entity_poly.type
_entity_poly.pdbx_seq_one_letter_code
_entity_poly.pdbx_strand_id
1 'polypeptide(L)'
;FTVCSVASCASNNVVDYVAVAGGGGGGAGFGSGGGGAGGGGFRYYANTTNNPQACGPALPINNFPSGTAITVTATGFPITVGGGGAGAPQIPVGAVGTNGVNSTFSTITSAGGGGGGSEASGTPAIYTGASGGSGGGGGYHGGSGGAGSGNTPPVSPAQGTNGGNFGGPSPGCRMGGGGGGAITVGNPGSPSNPAPTIGNGGAGAGIKGFGTSGESCGSYYYFSGGGGGQSEFQPRGSGSVAQGGIGGGGNGSDNTPPATNQAIGGTDNTGGGGGAMTPCTSVVNGGSGIVVIRYKFQN
;
A
#
# COMPACT_ATOMS: atom_id res chain seq x y z
N PHE A 1 -16.41 -14.44 12.05
CA PHE A 1 -17.69 -13.73 12.23
C PHE A 1 -18.83 -14.74 12.13
N THR A 2 -19.60 -14.86 13.20
CA THR A 2 -20.73 -15.81 13.27
C THR A 2 -22.04 -15.03 13.33
N VAL A 3 -22.97 -15.36 12.43
CA VAL A 3 -24.32 -14.83 12.42
C VAL A 3 -25.24 -15.86 13.06
N CYS A 4 -25.86 -15.51 14.19
CA CYS A 4 -26.74 -16.42 14.94
C CYS A 4 -28.17 -16.41 14.40
N SER A 5 -28.63 -15.28 13.86
CA SER A 5 -29.94 -15.11 13.25
C SER A 5 -29.90 -14.08 12.12
N VAL A 6 -30.83 -14.18 11.19
CA VAL A 6 -30.98 -13.25 10.08
C VAL A 6 -32.31 -12.55 10.16
N ALA A 7 -32.41 -11.38 9.54
CA ALA A 7 -33.67 -10.64 9.44
C ALA A 7 -34.65 -11.37 8.53
N SER A 8 -35.96 -11.25 8.83
CA SER A 8 -37.01 -11.74 7.96
C SER A 8 -37.04 -11.04 6.60
N CYS A 9 -36.64 -9.78 6.55
CA CYS A 9 -36.48 -9.03 5.31
C CYS A 9 -35.05 -9.29 4.72
N ALA A 10 -34.99 -9.98 3.59
CA ALA A 10 -33.73 -10.39 2.95
C ALA A 10 -32.79 -9.23 2.64
N SER A 11 -33.31 -8.04 2.32
CA SER A 11 -32.48 -6.85 2.05
C SER A 11 -31.70 -6.34 3.27
N ASN A 12 -32.10 -6.73 4.48
CA ASN A 12 -31.41 -6.40 5.73
C ASN A 12 -30.25 -7.38 6.04
N ASN A 13 -30.11 -8.46 5.29
CA ASN A 13 -29.10 -9.48 5.49
C ASN A 13 -27.81 -9.22 4.68
N VAL A 14 -27.68 -8.03 4.09
CA VAL A 14 -26.47 -7.61 3.42
C VAL A 14 -25.61 -6.81 4.39
N VAL A 15 -24.34 -7.18 4.51
CA VAL A 15 -23.38 -6.46 5.37
C VAL A 15 -22.50 -5.53 4.55
N ASP A 16 -22.15 -4.41 5.16
CA ASP A 16 -21.12 -3.53 4.65
C ASP A 16 -19.75 -4.01 5.14
N TYR A 17 -18.72 -3.89 4.32
CA TYR A 17 -17.38 -4.28 4.73
C TYR A 17 -16.28 -3.44 4.10
N VAL A 18 -15.15 -3.43 4.77
CA VAL A 18 -13.84 -3.05 4.26
C VAL A 18 -12.90 -4.21 4.53
N ALA A 19 -12.22 -4.69 3.52
CA ALA A 19 -11.20 -5.73 3.63
C ALA A 19 -9.92 -5.23 2.96
N VAL A 20 -8.88 -5.03 3.78
CA VAL A 20 -7.57 -4.53 3.36
C VAL A 20 -6.54 -5.61 3.66
N ALA A 21 -5.72 -5.95 2.69
CA ALA A 21 -4.61 -6.89 2.85
C ALA A 21 -3.40 -6.22 3.50
N GLY A 22 -2.40 -6.99 3.90
CA GLY A 22 -1.12 -6.44 4.35
C GLY A 22 -0.39 -5.72 3.22
N GLY A 23 0.27 -4.61 3.53
CA GLY A 23 1.18 -3.89 2.63
C GLY A 23 2.47 -4.66 2.38
N GLY A 24 3.17 -4.40 1.28
CA GLY A 24 4.48 -4.99 0.98
C GLY A 24 5.59 -4.40 1.84
N GLY A 25 6.72 -5.09 1.93
CA GLY A 25 7.94 -4.58 2.55
C GLY A 25 8.78 -3.73 1.60
N GLY A 26 9.46 -2.70 2.14
CA GLY A 26 10.30 -1.77 1.38
C GLY A 26 11.51 -2.42 0.75
N GLY A 27 11.97 -1.92 -0.37
CA GLY A 27 13.23 -2.31 -1.01
C GLY A 27 14.44 -1.71 -0.31
N ALA A 28 15.63 -2.27 -0.56
CA ALA A 28 16.89 -1.74 -0.07
C ALA A 28 17.71 -1.10 -1.19
N GLY A 29 18.29 0.05 -0.90
CA GLY A 29 19.25 0.71 -1.78
C GLY A 29 20.58 0.94 -1.10
N PHE A 30 21.67 0.53 -1.74
CA PHE A 30 23.04 0.60 -1.23
C PHE A 30 23.77 1.91 -1.59
N GLY A 31 23.01 2.93 -1.88
CA GLY A 31 23.49 4.26 -2.26
C GLY A 31 22.79 4.83 -3.50
N SER A 32 21.92 4.08 -4.15
CA SER A 32 21.39 4.43 -5.46
C SER A 32 19.88 4.33 -5.61
N GLY A 33 19.15 4.11 -4.58
CA GLY A 33 17.68 4.14 -4.60
C GLY A 33 16.98 2.78 -4.62
N GLY A 34 16.44 2.37 -3.49
CA GLY A 34 15.44 1.29 -3.36
C GLY A 34 14.04 1.80 -3.65
N GLY A 35 13.15 0.93 -4.11
CA GLY A 35 11.74 1.24 -4.35
C GLY A 35 10.89 1.10 -3.10
N GLY A 36 9.89 1.96 -2.91
CA GLY A 36 8.86 1.82 -1.89
C GLY A 36 7.90 0.66 -2.19
N ALA A 37 7.29 0.08 -1.19
CA ALA A 37 6.38 -1.04 -1.33
C ALA A 37 4.95 -0.61 -1.65
N GLY A 38 4.19 -1.45 -2.33
CA GLY A 38 2.78 -1.24 -2.59
C GLY A 38 1.91 -1.42 -1.36
N GLY A 39 0.83 -0.66 -1.25
CA GLY A 39 -0.22 -0.90 -0.27
C GLY A 39 -0.96 -2.21 -0.55
N GLY A 40 -1.54 -2.82 0.48
CA GLY A 40 -2.39 -3.99 0.38
C GLY A 40 -3.62 -3.72 -0.48
N GLY A 41 -4.17 -4.74 -1.13
CA GLY A 41 -5.40 -4.60 -1.90
C GLY A 41 -6.53 -4.07 -1.02
N PHE A 42 -7.32 -3.17 -1.56
CA PHE A 42 -8.46 -2.56 -0.89
C PHE A 42 -9.76 -3.04 -1.52
N ARG A 43 -10.61 -3.70 -0.73
CA ARG A 43 -11.94 -4.15 -1.14
C ARG A 43 -12.96 -3.54 -0.19
N TYR A 44 -14.06 -3.07 -0.75
CA TYR A 44 -15.07 -2.34 -0.01
C TYR A 44 -16.45 -2.56 -0.59
N TYR A 45 -17.44 -2.65 0.28
CA TYR A 45 -18.85 -2.59 -0.10
C TYR A 45 -19.65 -1.83 0.96
N ALA A 46 -20.54 -0.96 0.53
CA ALA A 46 -21.56 -0.37 1.39
C ALA A 46 -22.91 -0.37 0.69
N ASN A 47 -23.93 -0.85 1.39
CA ASN A 47 -25.31 -0.81 0.94
C ASN A 47 -25.90 0.56 1.22
N THR A 48 -25.90 1.42 0.21
CA THR A 48 -26.40 2.79 0.33
C THR A 48 -27.92 2.89 0.46
N THR A 49 -28.66 1.87 0.00
CA THR A 49 -30.12 1.87 0.00
C THR A 49 -30.71 1.55 1.37
N ASN A 50 -30.13 0.59 2.08
CA ASN A 50 -30.67 0.08 3.34
C ASN A 50 -29.91 0.57 4.58
N ASN A 51 -28.82 1.28 4.40
CA ASN A 51 -28.04 1.85 5.48
C ASN A 51 -27.70 3.31 5.22
N PRO A 52 -28.67 4.23 5.43
CA PRO A 52 -28.46 5.66 5.20
C PRO A 52 -27.35 6.27 6.06
N GLN A 53 -26.91 5.62 7.14
CA GLN A 53 -25.74 6.05 7.91
C GLN A 53 -24.43 5.60 7.30
N ALA A 54 -24.44 4.57 6.45
CA ALA A 54 -23.34 4.32 5.53
C ALA A 54 -23.20 5.46 4.52
N CYS A 55 -24.26 6.19 4.34
CA CYS A 55 -24.50 7.19 3.34
C CYS A 55 -24.44 8.62 3.83
N GLY A 56 -23.81 8.90 4.89
CA GLY A 56 -23.26 10.26 4.85
C GLY A 56 -22.52 10.31 3.53
N PRO A 57 -22.17 11.43 2.87
CA PRO A 57 -21.50 11.43 1.56
C PRO A 57 -20.17 10.66 1.59
N ALA A 58 -20.30 9.42 1.91
CA ALA A 58 -19.34 8.39 2.26
C ALA A 58 -19.10 7.51 1.07
N LEU A 59 -19.12 8.12 -0.08
CA LEU A 59 -18.31 7.61 -1.14
C LEU A 59 -16.87 7.84 -0.70
N PRO A 60 -15.98 6.86 -0.82
CA PRO A 60 -14.57 7.13 -0.64
C PRO A 60 -14.24 8.42 -1.39
N ILE A 61 -13.49 9.29 -0.75
CA ILE A 61 -12.89 10.42 -1.44
C ILE A 61 -12.27 9.82 -2.70
N ASN A 62 -12.63 10.21 -3.87
CA ASN A 62 -12.18 9.69 -5.16
C ASN A 62 -13.10 8.66 -5.85
N ASN A 63 -14.36 8.53 -5.46
CA ASN A 63 -15.33 7.67 -6.14
C ASN A 63 -14.89 6.20 -6.30
N PHE A 64 -14.18 5.65 -5.29
CA PHE A 64 -13.78 4.24 -5.33
C PHE A 64 -15.06 3.39 -5.41
N PRO A 65 -15.23 2.59 -6.46
CA PRO A 65 -16.50 1.91 -6.70
C PRO A 65 -16.74 0.81 -5.67
N SER A 66 -18.00 0.66 -5.24
CA SER A 66 -18.41 -0.42 -4.36
C SER A 66 -18.25 -1.78 -5.04
N GLY A 67 -17.74 -2.74 -4.30
CA GLY A 67 -17.53 -4.12 -4.78
C GLY A 67 -18.75 -5.00 -4.66
N THR A 68 -18.52 -6.29 -4.46
CA THR A 68 -19.57 -7.32 -4.38
C THR A 68 -20.22 -7.35 -3.01
N ALA A 69 -21.54 -7.36 -2.97
CA ALA A 69 -22.33 -7.53 -1.74
C ALA A 69 -22.11 -8.92 -1.12
N ILE A 70 -22.08 -8.98 0.22
CA ILE A 70 -22.14 -10.25 0.96
C ILE A 70 -23.49 -10.30 1.67
N THR A 71 -24.32 -11.28 1.26
CA THR A 71 -25.53 -11.63 1.98
C THR A 71 -25.19 -12.67 3.04
N VAL A 72 -25.54 -12.38 4.29
CA VAL A 72 -25.29 -13.27 5.40
C VAL A 72 -26.47 -14.21 5.64
N THR A 73 -26.15 -15.41 6.08
CA THR A 73 -27.06 -16.44 6.57
C THR A 73 -26.69 -16.78 8.01
N ALA A 74 -27.55 -17.50 8.73
CA ALA A 74 -27.26 -17.91 10.12
C ALA A 74 -26.13 -18.99 10.14
N THR A 75 -24.90 -18.57 9.88
CA THR A 75 -23.70 -19.43 9.81
C THR A 75 -22.43 -18.64 10.12
N GLY A 76 -21.29 -19.33 10.12
CA GLY A 76 -19.97 -18.72 10.27
C GLY A 76 -19.42 -18.21 8.93
N PHE A 77 -18.82 -17.02 8.96
CA PHE A 77 -18.11 -16.43 7.83
C PHE A 77 -16.62 -16.34 8.19
N PRO A 78 -15.75 -17.07 7.52
CA PRO A 78 -14.32 -17.04 7.83
C PRO A 78 -13.73 -15.66 7.53
N ILE A 79 -12.82 -15.22 8.40
CA ILE A 79 -12.04 -14.00 8.25
C ILE A 79 -10.57 -14.35 8.46
N THR A 80 -9.72 -13.85 7.57
CA THR A 80 -8.27 -13.84 7.74
C THR A 80 -7.78 -12.43 7.52
N VAL A 81 -6.92 -11.93 8.40
CA VAL A 81 -6.25 -10.63 8.23
C VAL A 81 -4.79 -10.89 7.90
N GLY A 82 -4.34 -10.36 6.77
CA GLY A 82 -2.97 -10.54 6.30
C GLY A 82 -1.97 -9.65 7.04
N GLY A 83 -0.81 -10.20 7.38
CA GLY A 83 0.33 -9.44 7.88
C GLY A 83 1.04 -8.65 6.78
N GLY A 84 1.79 -7.64 7.17
CA GLY A 84 2.69 -6.91 6.26
C GLY A 84 3.84 -7.78 5.77
N GLY A 85 4.32 -7.50 4.56
CA GLY A 85 5.51 -8.14 3.99
C GLY A 85 6.79 -7.65 4.69
N ALA A 86 7.80 -8.50 4.78
CA ALA A 86 9.11 -8.11 5.31
C ALA A 86 9.85 -7.21 4.31
N GLY A 87 10.51 -6.18 4.81
CA GLY A 87 11.42 -5.37 4.00
C GLY A 87 12.62 -6.18 3.51
N ALA A 88 13.28 -5.70 2.49
CA ALA A 88 14.47 -6.33 1.94
C ALA A 88 15.56 -6.44 3.03
N PRO A 89 16.23 -7.58 3.17
CA PRO A 89 17.37 -7.68 4.07
C PRO A 89 18.55 -6.86 3.56
N GLN A 90 19.37 -6.34 4.48
CA GLN A 90 20.55 -5.57 4.12
C GLN A 90 21.67 -6.45 3.51
N ILE A 91 21.74 -7.70 3.88
CA ILE A 91 22.73 -8.68 3.41
C ILE A 91 22.03 -10.06 3.32
N PRO A 92 22.20 -10.82 2.24
CA PRO A 92 23.03 -10.51 1.06
C PRO A 92 22.37 -9.47 0.15
N VAL A 93 23.21 -8.69 -0.55
CA VAL A 93 22.78 -7.77 -1.60
C VAL A 93 21.98 -8.55 -2.64
N GLY A 94 20.80 -8.05 -3.00
CA GLY A 94 20.01 -8.66 -4.05
C GLY A 94 18.72 -9.34 -3.62
N ALA A 95 18.16 -8.97 -2.48
CA ALA A 95 16.82 -9.34 -2.10
C ALA A 95 15.86 -8.15 -2.30
N VAL A 96 14.64 -8.44 -2.70
CA VAL A 96 13.52 -7.47 -2.78
C VAL A 96 12.72 -7.51 -1.48
N GLY A 97 11.93 -6.47 -1.22
CA GLY A 97 10.90 -6.56 -0.20
C GLY A 97 9.91 -7.68 -0.54
N THR A 98 9.37 -8.35 0.46
CA THR A 98 8.37 -9.39 0.24
C THR A 98 6.97 -8.80 0.11
N ASN A 99 6.10 -9.50 -0.61
CA ASN A 99 4.70 -9.12 -0.68
C ASN A 99 4.03 -9.26 0.70
N GLY A 100 3.04 -8.42 0.96
CA GLY A 100 2.12 -8.60 2.07
C GLY A 100 1.27 -9.85 1.90
N VAL A 101 0.59 -10.25 2.99
CA VAL A 101 -0.29 -11.41 3.01
C VAL A 101 -1.73 -10.99 2.70
N ASN A 102 -2.46 -11.85 1.99
CA ASN A 102 -3.85 -11.61 1.64
C ASN A 102 -4.74 -11.52 2.89
N SER A 103 -5.77 -10.66 2.81
CA SER A 103 -6.90 -10.70 3.74
C SER A 103 -8.12 -11.29 3.06
N THR A 104 -8.92 -12.04 3.81
CA THR A 104 -10.16 -12.62 3.30
C THR A 104 -11.33 -12.32 4.22
N PHE A 105 -12.49 -12.08 3.63
CA PHE A 105 -13.78 -12.10 4.31
C PHE A 105 -14.78 -12.86 3.43
N SER A 106 -15.22 -14.01 3.90
CA SER A 106 -16.10 -14.90 3.14
C SER A 106 -15.50 -15.24 1.76
N THR A 107 -16.13 -14.80 0.68
CA THR A 107 -15.68 -14.98 -0.71
C THR A 107 -14.80 -13.85 -1.22
N ILE A 108 -14.63 -12.80 -0.44
CA ILE A 108 -13.81 -11.64 -0.84
C ILE A 108 -12.36 -11.89 -0.44
N THR A 109 -11.46 -11.75 -1.40
CA THR A 109 -10.01 -11.77 -1.17
C THR A 109 -9.44 -10.42 -1.58
N SER A 110 -8.67 -9.80 -0.68
CA SER A 110 -7.80 -8.66 -0.95
C SER A 110 -6.38 -9.19 -1.05
N ALA A 111 -5.68 -8.89 -2.13
CA ALA A 111 -4.31 -9.38 -2.34
C ALA A 111 -3.29 -8.52 -1.58
N GLY A 112 -2.25 -9.13 -1.05
CA GLY A 112 -1.14 -8.43 -0.40
C GLY A 112 -0.48 -7.43 -1.33
N GLY A 113 0.04 -6.33 -0.78
CA GLY A 113 0.79 -5.32 -1.53
C GLY A 113 2.13 -5.86 -2.03
N GLY A 114 2.59 -5.39 -3.17
CA GLY A 114 3.85 -5.81 -3.78
C GLY A 114 5.07 -5.24 -3.03
N GLY A 115 6.11 -6.05 -2.84
CA GLY A 115 7.38 -5.60 -2.27
C GLY A 115 8.11 -4.61 -3.17
N GLY A 116 8.88 -3.70 -2.57
CA GLY A 116 9.70 -2.72 -3.28
C GLY A 116 10.93 -3.36 -3.91
N GLY A 117 11.31 -2.90 -5.11
CA GLY A 117 12.55 -3.32 -5.79
C GLY A 117 13.77 -2.78 -5.07
N SER A 118 14.87 -3.57 -5.05
CA SER A 118 16.13 -3.17 -4.42
C SER A 118 17.16 -2.75 -5.44
N GLU A 119 18.19 -2.02 -4.99
CA GLU A 119 19.37 -1.79 -5.79
C GLU A 119 20.10 -3.13 -6.03
N ALA A 120 20.41 -3.42 -7.26
CA ALA A 120 21.17 -4.62 -7.60
C ALA A 120 21.97 -4.46 -8.88
N SER A 121 23.05 -5.26 -8.99
CA SER A 121 23.74 -5.48 -10.23
C SER A 121 23.39 -6.86 -10.77
N GLY A 122 22.76 -6.94 -11.93
CA GLY A 122 22.76 -8.15 -12.74
C GLY A 122 21.42 -8.86 -12.97
N THR A 123 20.41 -8.80 -12.14
CA THR A 123 19.15 -9.54 -12.38
C THR A 123 17.90 -8.68 -12.29
N PRO A 124 17.07 -8.64 -13.37
CA PRO A 124 15.83 -7.83 -13.39
C PRO A 124 14.89 -8.08 -12.22
N ALA A 125 14.83 -9.30 -11.74
CA ALA A 125 13.95 -9.69 -10.67
C ALA A 125 14.19 -8.96 -9.35
N ILE A 126 15.33 -8.32 -9.18
CA ILE A 126 15.71 -7.70 -7.90
C ILE A 126 15.39 -6.20 -7.86
N TYR A 127 15.54 -5.51 -8.99
CA TYR A 127 15.27 -4.07 -9.05
C TYR A 127 13.86 -3.74 -9.54
N THR A 128 13.11 -4.73 -9.99
CA THR A 128 11.71 -4.57 -10.35
C THR A 128 10.84 -4.71 -9.11
N GLY A 129 9.97 -3.76 -8.87
CA GLY A 129 8.95 -3.87 -7.83
C GLY A 129 8.04 -5.07 -8.08
N ALA A 130 7.64 -5.76 -7.01
CA ALA A 130 6.76 -6.91 -7.12
C ALA A 130 5.31 -6.49 -7.40
N SER A 131 4.57 -7.33 -8.15
CA SER A 131 3.14 -7.13 -8.36
C SER A 131 2.33 -7.59 -7.14
N GLY A 132 1.19 -6.94 -6.89
CA GLY A 132 0.33 -7.24 -5.75
C GLY A 132 -1.01 -6.54 -5.81
N GLY A 133 -1.70 -6.41 -4.68
CA GLY A 133 -2.91 -5.59 -4.55
C GLY A 133 -2.68 -4.18 -5.09
N SER A 134 -1.64 -3.51 -4.57
CA SER A 134 -0.95 -2.42 -5.26
C SER A 134 0.50 -2.84 -5.52
N GLY A 135 1.10 -2.36 -6.59
CA GLY A 135 2.44 -2.76 -7.02
C GLY A 135 3.56 -2.03 -6.27
N GLY A 136 4.69 -2.68 -6.05
CA GLY A 136 5.90 -2.05 -5.51
C GLY A 136 6.58 -1.12 -6.51
N GLY A 137 7.32 -0.14 -6.02
CA GLY A 137 8.16 0.77 -6.82
C GLY A 137 9.45 0.11 -7.30
N GLY A 138 9.99 0.60 -8.41
CA GLY A 138 11.26 0.13 -8.97
C GLY A 138 12.48 0.64 -8.21
N GLY A 139 13.49 -0.22 -8.03
CA GLY A 139 14.80 0.12 -7.51
C GLY A 139 15.83 0.38 -8.60
N TYR A 140 17.05 0.76 -8.23
CA TYR A 140 18.13 1.11 -9.17
C TYR A 140 18.79 -0.11 -9.80
N HIS A 141 18.93 -0.08 -11.12
CA HIS A 141 19.89 -0.88 -11.86
C HIS A 141 20.21 -0.19 -13.19
N GLY A 142 21.42 0.35 -13.33
CA GLY A 142 21.94 0.88 -14.62
C GLY A 142 21.03 1.90 -15.31
N GLY A 143 20.12 2.54 -14.59
CA GLY A 143 19.16 3.51 -15.11
C GLY A 143 17.75 2.98 -15.39
N SER A 144 17.45 1.71 -15.08
CA SER A 144 16.11 1.16 -15.28
C SER A 144 15.67 0.25 -14.12
N GLY A 145 14.57 0.58 -13.49
CA GLY A 145 13.90 -0.27 -12.53
C GLY A 145 12.39 -0.20 -12.77
N GLY A 146 11.81 -1.32 -13.16
CA GLY A 146 10.37 -1.41 -13.45
C GLY A 146 9.52 -1.35 -12.18
N ALA A 147 8.34 -0.79 -12.28
CA ALA A 147 7.34 -0.86 -11.23
C ALA A 147 6.59 -2.20 -11.28
N GLY A 148 6.16 -2.68 -10.12
CA GLY A 148 5.21 -3.77 -10.01
C GLY A 148 3.80 -3.35 -10.45
N SER A 149 3.05 -4.31 -11.00
CA SER A 149 1.64 -4.10 -11.35
C SER A 149 0.74 -4.17 -10.13
N GLY A 150 -0.20 -3.24 -10.04
CA GLY A 150 -1.31 -3.32 -9.10
C GLY A 150 -2.44 -4.19 -9.63
N ASN A 151 -3.48 -4.36 -8.81
CA ASN A 151 -4.64 -5.19 -9.12
C ASN A 151 -4.26 -6.60 -9.59
N THR A 152 -3.33 -7.22 -8.88
CA THR A 152 -2.83 -8.56 -9.18
C THR A 152 -3.09 -9.49 -7.98
N PRO A 153 -3.87 -10.59 -8.16
CA PRO A 153 -4.63 -10.93 -9.36
C PRO A 153 -5.71 -9.89 -9.70
N PRO A 154 -6.12 -9.79 -10.98
CA PRO A 154 -7.09 -8.80 -11.40
C PRO A 154 -8.47 -9.08 -10.81
N VAL A 155 -9.10 -8.04 -10.28
CA VAL A 155 -10.46 -8.04 -9.74
C VAL A 155 -11.20 -6.80 -10.20
N SER A 156 -12.52 -6.84 -10.13
CA SER A 156 -13.38 -5.68 -10.41
C SER A 156 -14.28 -5.41 -9.20
N PRO A 157 -14.33 -4.15 -8.69
CA PRO A 157 -13.42 -3.04 -9.01
C PRO A 157 -11.95 -3.35 -8.69
N ALA A 158 -11.02 -2.64 -9.35
CA ALA A 158 -9.60 -2.80 -9.09
C ALA A 158 -9.26 -2.55 -7.61
N GLN A 159 -8.40 -3.38 -7.03
CA GLN A 159 -8.07 -3.32 -5.61
C GLN A 159 -6.85 -2.46 -5.27
N GLY A 160 -6.18 -1.90 -6.29
CA GLY A 160 -5.01 -1.06 -6.14
C GLY A 160 -4.38 -0.71 -7.49
N THR A 161 -3.31 0.05 -7.46
CA THR A 161 -2.65 0.66 -8.62
C THR A 161 -1.18 0.25 -8.73
N ASN A 162 -0.56 0.56 -9.87
CA ASN A 162 0.85 0.25 -10.10
C ASN A 162 1.78 1.08 -9.21
N GLY A 163 2.98 0.59 -8.96
CA GLY A 163 4.08 1.37 -8.43
C GLY A 163 4.64 2.37 -9.45
N GLY A 164 5.57 3.21 -9.01
CA GLY A 164 6.35 4.11 -9.85
C GLY A 164 7.65 3.45 -10.32
N ASN A 165 8.07 3.77 -11.54
CA ASN A 165 9.36 3.32 -12.05
C ASN A 165 10.51 4.03 -11.34
N PHE A 166 11.69 3.42 -11.36
CA PHE A 166 12.92 4.10 -11.01
C PHE A 166 13.15 5.31 -11.93
N GLY A 167 13.65 6.41 -11.41
CA GLY A 167 14.02 7.60 -12.20
C GLY A 167 15.44 7.49 -12.76
N GLY A 168 15.56 7.53 -14.06
CA GLY A 168 16.65 7.19 -14.94
C GLY A 168 18.03 7.83 -14.78
N PRO A 169 18.91 7.77 -15.83
CA PRO A 169 20.37 7.60 -15.69
C PRO A 169 21.16 8.90 -15.55
N SER A 170 20.76 9.86 -14.75
CA SER A 170 21.62 11.03 -14.53
C SER A 170 22.65 10.76 -13.43
N PRO A 171 23.95 10.94 -13.65
CA PRO A 171 24.93 10.86 -12.59
C PRO A 171 24.57 11.81 -11.44
N GLY A 172 24.41 11.28 -10.25
CA GLY A 172 24.17 12.05 -9.03
C GLY A 172 22.71 12.32 -8.64
N CYS A 173 21.72 11.73 -9.34
CA CYS A 173 20.31 11.85 -8.97
C CYS A 173 19.60 10.51 -9.21
N ARG A 174 19.77 9.56 -8.30
CA ARG A 174 19.15 8.25 -8.37
C ARG A 174 18.05 8.14 -7.33
N MET A 175 16.85 7.90 -7.78
CA MET A 175 15.68 7.82 -6.88
C MET A 175 14.84 6.62 -7.20
N GLY A 176 14.56 5.82 -6.19
CA GLY A 176 13.59 4.73 -6.29
C GLY A 176 12.19 5.26 -6.56
N GLY A 177 11.39 4.47 -7.25
CA GLY A 177 9.97 4.75 -7.44
C GLY A 177 9.19 4.51 -6.15
N GLY A 178 8.09 5.22 -5.91
CA GLY A 178 7.15 4.95 -4.83
C GLY A 178 6.27 3.74 -5.13
N GLY A 179 5.79 3.04 -4.10
CA GLY A 179 4.78 2.00 -4.23
C GLY A 179 3.41 2.57 -4.62
N GLY A 180 2.58 1.77 -5.29
CA GLY A 180 1.19 2.13 -5.59
C GLY A 180 0.32 2.14 -4.34
N GLY A 181 -0.70 2.98 -4.32
CA GLY A 181 -1.76 2.95 -3.31
C GLY A 181 -3.07 2.38 -3.88
N ALA A 182 -4.12 2.39 -3.08
CA ALA A 182 -5.43 1.93 -3.55
C ALA A 182 -5.98 2.79 -4.69
N ILE A 183 -5.70 4.09 -4.68
CA ILE A 183 -6.32 5.08 -5.57
C ILE A 183 -5.36 5.62 -6.62
N THR A 184 -4.14 5.96 -6.23
CA THR A 184 -3.17 6.56 -7.17
C THR A 184 -1.93 5.71 -7.31
N VAL A 185 -1.36 5.73 -8.51
CA VAL A 185 -0.08 5.11 -8.81
C VAL A 185 1.03 5.73 -7.95
N GLY A 186 2.06 4.95 -7.64
CA GLY A 186 3.27 5.49 -7.05
C GLY A 186 3.99 6.43 -8.01
N ASN A 187 4.56 7.50 -7.49
CA ASN A 187 5.31 8.42 -8.33
C ASN A 187 6.62 7.78 -8.79
N PRO A 188 7.02 7.99 -10.05
CA PRO A 188 8.35 7.60 -10.48
C PRO A 188 9.41 8.40 -9.72
N GLY A 189 10.59 7.83 -9.56
CA GLY A 189 11.77 8.59 -9.16
C GLY A 189 12.10 9.65 -10.22
N SER A 190 12.80 10.71 -9.84
CA SER A 190 13.20 11.75 -10.79
C SER A 190 14.69 11.71 -11.06
N PRO A 191 15.11 11.77 -12.35
CA PRO A 191 16.52 11.84 -12.70
C PRO A 191 17.11 13.26 -12.63
N SER A 192 16.31 14.26 -12.29
CA SER A 192 16.73 15.67 -12.32
C SER A 192 16.73 16.33 -10.93
N ASN A 193 17.55 17.37 -10.77
CA ASN A 193 17.60 18.22 -9.58
C ASN A 193 17.33 19.69 -9.97
N PRO A 194 16.35 20.41 -9.42
CA PRO A 194 15.34 19.89 -8.46
C PRO A 194 14.39 18.88 -9.09
N ALA A 195 14.05 17.84 -8.34
CA ALA A 195 13.13 16.81 -8.84
C ALA A 195 11.68 17.31 -8.80
N PRO A 196 10.95 17.22 -9.91
CA PRO A 196 9.53 17.49 -9.89
C PRO A 196 8.73 16.41 -9.15
N THR A 197 9.28 15.20 -9.07
CA THR A 197 8.71 14.07 -8.31
C THR A 197 9.83 13.37 -7.54
N ILE A 198 9.55 12.92 -6.34
CA ILE A 198 10.53 12.32 -5.44
C ILE A 198 10.20 10.87 -5.07
N GLY A 199 9.56 10.13 -5.97
CA GLY A 199 9.21 8.74 -5.71
C GLY A 199 8.21 8.57 -4.57
N ASN A 200 7.28 9.50 -4.37
CA ASN A 200 6.26 9.40 -3.34
C ASN A 200 5.36 8.19 -3.56
N GLY A 201 4.93 7.58 -2.48
CA GLY A 201 3.92 6.53 -2.50
C GLY A 201 2.57 7.02 -2.98
N GLY A 202 1.83 6.14 -3.63
CA GLY A 202 0.47 6.41 -4.09
C GLY A 202 -0.53 6.51 -2.94
N ALA A 203 -1.53 7.35 -3.09
CA ALA A 203 -2.56 7.54 -2.07
C ALA A 203 -3.47 6.31 -1.93
N GLY A 204 -3.82 6.01 -0.70
CA GLY A 204 -4.81 5.02 -0.32
C GLY A 204 -6.25 5.51 -0.45
N ALA A 205 -7.19 4.65 -0.16
CA ALA A 205 -8.62 4.93 -0.20
C ALA A 205 -9.12 5.49 1.13
N GLY A 206 -9.74 6.65 1.11
CA GLY A 206 -10.37 7.28 2.28
C GLY A 206 -11.84 6.92 2.36
N ILE A 207 -12.29 6.41 3.50
CA ILE A 207 -13.68 6.10 3.80
C ILE A 207 -14.08 6.65 5.15
N LYS A 208 -15.38 6.80 5.38
CA LYS A 208 -15.94 7.12 6.69
C LYS A 208 -17.10 6.19 7.03
N GLY A 209 -17.47 6.14 8.31
CA GLY A 209 -18.59 5.32 8.77
C GLY A 209 -18.24 3.85 9.02
N PHE A 210 -16.94 3.49 9.02
CA PHE A 210 -16.41 2.17 9.33
C PHE A 210 -15.52 2.16 10.59
N GLY A 211 -15.87 2.97 11.58
CA GLY A 211 -15.05 3.13 12.80
C GLY A 211 -13.94 4.15 12.63
N THR A 212 -12.95 4.07 13.52
CA THR A 212 -11.81 5.00 13.62
C THR A 212 -10.48 4.33 13.27
N SER A 213 -10.50 3.14 12.66
CA SER A 213 -9.31 2.47 12.16
C SER A 213 -8.85 3.08 10.84
N GLY A 214 -7.55 3.01 10.57
CA GLY A 214 -6.94 3.65 9.39
C GLY A 214 -6.23 4.96 9.72
N GLU A 215 -5.56 5.55 8.76
CA GLU A 215 -4.90 6.85 8.91
C GLU A 215 -5.93 7.98 8.84
N SER A 216 -6.05 8.76 9.92
CA SER A 216 -7.05 9.82 10.04
C SER A 216 -6.66 11.07 9.24
N CYS A 217 -7.58 11.55 8.40
CA CYS A 217 -7.47 12.86 7.76
C CYS A 217 -8.85 13.50 7.62
N GLY A 218 -9.11 14.52 8.41
CA GLY A 218 -10.44 15.15 8.51
C GLY A 218 -11.48 14.17 9.05
N SER A 219 -12.56 13.95 8.30
CA SER A 219 -13.63 13.00 8.68
C SER A 219 -13.47 11.63 8.04
N TYR A 220 -12.34 11.36 7.41
CA TYR A 220 -12.07 10.10 6.70
C TYR A 220 -10.92 9.34 7.35
N TYR A 221 -10.97 8.02 7.16
CA TYR A 221 -9.90 7.11 7.53
C TYR A 221 -9.39 6.44 6.26
N TYR A 222 -8.08 6.53 6.04
CA TYR A 222 -7.42 6.07 4.82
C TYR A 222 -6.73 4.74 5.04
N PHE A 223 -6.72 3.93 3.98
CA PHE A 223 -6.13 2.59 3.96
C PHE A 223 -5.35 2.37 2.68
N SER A 224 -4.38 1.46 2.71
CA SER A 224 -3.66 1.00 1.53
C SER A 224 -2.87 2.11 0.82
N GLY A 225 -2.16 2.95 1.57
CA GLY A 225 -1.16 3.87 1.02
C GLY A 225 0.12 3.15 0.61
N GLY A 226 0.75 3.56 -0.48
CA GLY A 226 2.05 3.04 -0.92
C GLY A 226 3.22 3.65 -0.15
N GLY A 227 4.34 2.95 -0.02
CA GLY A 227 5.57 3.45 0.59
C GLY A 227 6.36 4.38 -0.34
N GLY A 228 7.11 5.31 0.23
CA GLY A 228 8.04 6.19 -0.50
C GLY A 228 9.32 5.47 -0.94
N GLY A 229 9.85 5.82 -2.10
CA GLY A 229 11.15 5.34 -2.59
C GLY A 229 12.32 5.98 -1.85
N GLN A 230 13.50 5.39 -1.95
CA GLN A 230 14.73 5.98 -1.41
C GLN A 230 15.27 7.04 -2.36
N SER A 231 15.80 8.14 -1.80
CA SER A 231 16.56 9.16 -2.53
C SER A 231 18.06 9.00 -2.33
N GLU A 232 18.84 9.08 -3.43
CA GLU A 232 20.30 9.15 -3.36
C GLU A 232 20.77 10.51 -2.85
N PHE A 233 21.97 10.47 -2.25
CA PHE A 233 22.71 11.64 -1.81
C PHE A 233 22.90 12.67 -2.92
N GLN A 234 22.45 13.87 -2.70
CA GLN A 234 22.94 15.11 -3.32
C GLN A 234 22.59 16.31 -2.42
N PRO A 235 23.28 17.46 -2.54
CA PRO A 235 22.93 18.66 -1.79
C PRO A 235 21.58 19.21 -2.29
N ARG A 236 20.53 18.47 -2.01
CA ARG A 236 19.19 18.99 -2.05
C ARG A 236 19.01 19.75 -0.75
N GLY A 237 18.51 20.97 -0.83
CA GLY A 237 18.15 21.74 0.36
C GLY A 237 17.44 20.81 1.35
N SER A 238 17.89 20.81 2.57
CA SER A 238 17.48 19.93 3.66
C SER A 238 16.00 19.52 3.61
N GLY A 239 15.70 18.22 3.57
CA GLY A 239 14.42 17.69 4.00
C GLY A 239 13.51 17.02 2.97
N SER A 240 13.93 16.74 1.75
CA SER A 240 13.04 16.08 0.76
C SER A 240 13.22 14.57 0.73
N VAL A 241 12.61 13.87 1.68
CA VAL A 241 12.39 12.41 1.59
C VAL A 241 11.13 12.11 0.79
N ALA A 242 11.13 11.00 0.06
CA ALA A 242 9.92 10.52 -0.57
C ALA A 242 8.90 10.13 0.49
N GLN A 243 7.75 10.77 0.45
CA GLN A 243 6.69 10.55 1.42
C GLN A 243 5.91 9.27 1.09
N GLY A 244 5.49 8.55 2.12
CA GLY A 244 4.47 7.52 1.97
C GLY A 244 3.13 8.14 1.58
N GLY A 245 2.33 7.39 0.85
CA GLY A 245 0.96 7.78 0.52
C GLY A 245 0.06 7.72 1.74
N ILE A 246 -0.89 8.65 1.84
CA ILE A 246 -1.92 8.60 2.88
C ILE A 246 -2.62 7.23 2.86
N GLY A 247 -2.92 6.68 4.02
CA GLY A 247 -3.41 5.32 4.19
C GLY A 247 -2.35 4.38 4.78
N GLY A 248 -1.44 4.96 5.56
CA GLY A 248 -0.43 4.23 6.33
C GLY A 248 0.86 3.92 5.57
N GLY A 249 1.09 4.51 4.42
CA GLY A 249 2.36 4.34 3.69
C GLY A 249 3.55 4.92 4.45
N GLY A 250 4.64 4.17 4.54
CA GLY A 250 5.88 4.61 5.19
C GLY A 250 6.74 5.50 4.31
N ASN A 251 7.41 6.49 4.89
CA ASN A 251 8.35 7.34 4.17
C ASN A 251 9.61 6.56 3.78
N GLY A 252 10.18 6.88 2.63
CA GLY A 252 11.50 6.40 2.23
C GLY A 252 12.62 7.06 3.05
N SER A 253 13.84 6.52 2.94
CA SER A 253 15.03 7.13 3.54
C SER A 253 15.73 8.10 2.59
N ASP A 254 16.52 9.01 3.15
CA ASP A 254 17.58 9.69 2.43
C ASP A 254 18.95 9.03 2.73
N ASN A 255 19.90 9.22 1.82
CA ASN A 255 21.26 8.72 1.98
C ASN A 255 22.24 9.83 2.39
N THR A 256 21.77 10.87 3.07
CA THR A 256 22.63 11.98 3.55
C THR A 256 23.30 11.61 4.87
N PRO A 257 24.65 11.54 4.95
CA PRO A 257 25.34 11.44 6.23
C PRO A 257 25.32 12.77 7.03
N PRO A 258 25.03 12.74 8.35
CA PRO A 258 24.46 11.60 9.04
C PRO A 258 23.02 11.37 8.58
N ALA A 259 22.63 10.09 8.35
CA ALA A 259 21.28 9.75 7.89
C ALA A 259 20.21 10.37 8.82
N THR A 260 19.67 11.51 8.39
CA THR A 260 18.75 12.30 9.21
C THR A 260 17.31 11.79 9.10
N ASN A 261 17.00 11.13 7.97
CA ASN A 261 15.68 10.58 7.73
C ASN A 261 15.75 9.08 7.46
N GLN A 262 15.33 8.31 8.45
CA GLN A 262 15.24 6.86 8.32
C GLN A 262 13.94 6.47 7.63
N ALA A 263 13.99 5.36 6.89
CA ALA A 263 12.78 4.78 6.33
C ALA A 263 11.81 4.34 7.43
N ILE A 264 10.52 4.49 7.15
CA ILE A 264 9.43 4.15 8.08
C ILE A 264 8.65 2.97 7.51
N GLY A 265 8.25 2.04 8.37
CA GLY A 265 7.37 0.93 8.03
C GLY A 265 5.97 1.39 7.69
N GLY A 266 5.22 0.55 6.99
CA GLY A 266 3.80 0.73 6.82
C GLY A 266 3.08 0.65 8.17
N THR A 267 2.05 1.44 8.34
CA THR A 267 1.25 1.47 9.59
C THR A 267 0.37 0.23 9.66
N ASP A 268 0.39 -0.45 10.81
CA ASP A 268 -0.49 -1.60 11.08
C ASP A 268 -1.97 -1.24 11.03
N ASN A 269 -2.78 -2.22 10.65
CA ASN A 269 -4.23 -2.08 10.48
C ASN A 269 -4.65 -1.06 9.41
N THR A 270 -3.75 -0.74 8.49
CA THR A 270 -4.02 0.11 7.33
C THR A 270 -3.71 -0.57 6.01
N GLY A 271 -2.87 -1.60 6.02
CA GLY A 271 -2.33 -2.19 4.81
C GLY A 271 -1.32 -1.29 4.09
N GLY A 272 -0.71 -0.33 4.80
CA GLY A 272 0.29 0.57 4.22
C GLY A 272 1.56 -0.13 3.78
N GLY A 273 2.14 0.25 2.64
CA GLY A 273 3.43 -0.26 2.16
C GLY A 273 4.61 0.35 2.93
N GLY A 274 5.69 -0.41 3.14
CA GLY A 274 6.92 0.08 3.77
C GLY A 274 7.72 1.01 2.84
N GLY A 275 8.37 2.02 3.41
CA GLY A 275 9.30 2.88 2.68
C GLY A 275 10.60 2.16 2.31
N ALA A 276 11.29 2.62 1.29
CA ALA A 276 12.58 2.07 0.90
C ALA A 276 13.70 2.54 1.83
N MET A 277 14.65 1.66 2.12
CA MET A 277 15.68 1.88 3.13
C MET A 277 17.11 1.98 2.58
N THR A 278 17.98 2.62 3.36
CA THR A 278 19.44 2.59 3.20
C THR A 278 20.07 1.43 3.98
N PRO A 279 21.33 1.05 3.69
CA PRO A 279 22.02 -0.06 4.38
C PRO A 279 22.20 0.12 5.88
N CYS A 280 22.09 1.34 6.37
CA CYS A 280 22.33 1.67 7.78
C CYS A 280 21.07 1.74 8.63
N THR A 281 19.88 1.41 8.05
CA THR A 281 18.61 1.47 8.74
C THR A 281 18.03 0.06 8.97
N SER A 282 17.10 -0.05 9.91
CA SER A 282 16.43 -1.32 10.18
C SER A 282 15.56 -1.78 8.98
N VAL A 283 15.32 -3.09 8.89
CA VAL A 283 14.38 -3.65 7.91
C VAL A 283 13.02 -3.00 8.03
N VAL A 284 12.45 -2.56 6.91
CA VAL A 284 11.24 -1.76 6.87
C VAL A 284 10.07 -2.58 6.32
N ASN A 285 9.26 -3.09 7.22
CA ASN A 285 8.12 -3.95 6.89
C ASN A 285 6.91 -3.13 6.40
N GLY A 286 6.02 -3.78 5.68
CA GLY A 286 4.66 -3.27 5.45
C GLY A 286 3.80 -3.39 6.71
N GLY A 287 2.72 -2.61 6.77
CA GLY A 287 1.72 -2.70 7.82
C GLY A 287 0.75 -3.86 7.59
N SER A 288 0.20 -4.40 8.67
CA SER A 288 -0.87 -5.40 8.60
C SER A 288 -2.14 -4.82 7.96
N GLY A 289 -2.93 -5.72 7.35
CA GLY A 289 -4.26 -5.38 6.85
C GLY A 289 -5.29 -5.26 7.97
N ILE A 290 -6.56 -5.13 7.56
CA ILE A 290 -7.70 -5.08 8.47
C ILE A 290 -8.96 -5.57 7.75
N VAL A 291 -9.91 -6.15 8.50
CA VAL A 291 -11.27 -6.40 8.05
C VAL A 291 -12.24 -5.71 9.00
N VAL A 292 -13.05 -4.82 8.48
CA VAL A 292 -14.10 -4.13 9.23
C VAL A 292 -15.45 -4.51 8.64
N ILE A 293 -16.37 -4.95 9.47
CA ILE A 293 -17.73 -5.33 9.08
C ILE A 293 -18.72 -4.43 9.82
N ARG A 294 -19.68 -3.92 9.07
CA ARG A 294 -20.79 -3.15 9.62
C ARG A 294 -22.09 -3.80 9.19
N TYR A 295 -22.98 -3.97 10.13
CA TYR A 295 -24.32 -4.54 9.89
C TYR A 295 -25.38 -3.73 10.62
N LYS A 296 -26.60 -3.82 10.12
CA LYS A 296 -27.75 -3.17 10.72
C LYS A 296 -28.21 -3.99 11.93
N PHE A 297 -28.28 -3.33 13.09
CA PHE A 297 -28.87 -3.96 14.25
C PHE A 297 -30.38 -4.19 14.00
N GLN A 298 -30.82 -5.40 14.30
CA GLN A 298 -32.23 -5.81 14.18
C GLN A 298 -32.76 -6.01 15.58
N ASN A 299 -33.86 -5.36 15.92
CA ASN A 299 -34.67 -5.61 17.12
C ASN A 299 -35.66 -6.72 16.85
#